data_5563293fb4337df27caef6690f0e07b0
#
_entry.id   5563293fb4337df27caef6690f0e07b0
#
_cell.length_a   1.000
_cell.length_b   1.000
_cell.length_c   1.000
_cell.angle_alpha   90.00
_cell.angle_beta   90.00
_cell.angle_gamma   90.00
#
_symmetry.space_group_name_H-M   'P 1'
#
loop_
_entity.id
_entity.type
_entity.pdbx_description
1 polymer ?
#
loop_
_entity_poly.entity_id
_entity_poly.type
_entity_poly.pdbx_seq_one_letter_code
_entity_poly.pdbx_strand_id
1 'polypeptide(L)'
;DYEKFKKLVEEKNVDCYIVNTGDFMGTKCKPADTLGILETIVEGKAKFEQWGPFEDIEIMYDWSGKTSEAFKPDLSDKAYTEALKNAMQNRVDAVEGFATKKEGYDKLPDEALAALKKIVDEAASL
;
A
#
# COMPACT_ATOMS: atom_id res chain seq x y z
N ASP A 1 1.82 4.80 19.05
CA ASP A 1 2.77 4.17 18.09
C ASP A 1 3.00 4.99 16.82
N TYR A 2 1.97 5.68 16.28
CA TYR A 2 2.09 6.53 15.08
C TYR A 2 3.23 7.56 15.19
N GLU A 3 3.24 8.37 16.24
CA GLU A 3 4.26 9.40 16.44
C GLU A 3 5.69 8.84 16.51
N LYS A 4 5.86 7.68 17.13
CA LYS A 4 7.16 7.01 17.20
C LYS A 4 7.62 6.53 15.82
N PHE A 5 6.69 5.96 15.04
CA PHE A 5 6.98 5.50 13.69
C PHE A 5 7.32 6.67 12.77
N LYS A 6 6.49 7.73 12.78
CA LYS A 6 6.70 8.96 12.01
C LYS A 6 8.09 9.56 12.30
N LYS A 7 8.43 9.74 13.57
CA LYS A 7 9.73 10.26 13.99
C LYS A 7 10.88 9.40 13.48
N LEU A 8 10.75 8.07 13.52
CA LEU A 8 11.78 7.16 13.00
C LEU A 8 11.99 7.36 11.50
N VAL A 9 10.93 7.44 10.72
CA VAL A 9 11.00 7.64 9.27
C VAL A 9 11.65 8.98 8.95
N GLU A 10 11.17 10.07 9.58
CA GLU A 10 11.66 11.44 9.31
C GLU A 10 13.12 11.65 9.75
N GLU A 11 13.50 11.16 10.94
CA GLU A 11 14.87 11.39 11.48
C GLU A 11 15.92 10.45 10.90
N LYS A 12 15.54 9.25 10.49
CA LYS A 12 16.48 8.20 10.06
C LYS A 12 16.44 7.93 8.55
N ASN A 13 15.59 8.62 7.82
CA ASN A 13 15.40 8.42 6.37
C ASN A 13 15.23 6.93 6.02
N VAL A 14 14.27 6.27 6.69
CA VAL A 14 14.02 4.83 6.55
C VAL A 14 13.04 4.61 5.42
N ASP A 15 13.40 3.77 4.47
CA ASP A 15 12.50 3.31 3.42
C ASP A 15 11.48 2.32 4.00
N CYS A 16 10.21 2.49 3.65
CA CYS A 16 9.12 1.67 4.14
C CYS A 16 8.49 0.86 3.01
N TYR A 17 8.39 -0.45 3.21
CA TYR A 17 7.81 -1.38 2.22
C TYR A 17 6.64 -2.13 2.81
N ILE A 18 5.60 -2.34 2.00
CA ILE A 18 4.47 -3.22 2.32
C ILE A 18 4.60 -4.45 1.42
N VAL A 19 4.72 -5.62 2.02
CA VAL A 19 4.80 -6.89 1.30
C VAL A 19 3.55 -7.72 1.56
N ASN A 20 2.78 -8.01 0.50
CA ASN A 20 1.66 -8.91 0.59
C ASN A 20 2.12 -10.34 0.31
N THR A 21 1.88 -11.24 1.26
CA THR A 21 2.26 -12.66 1.19
C THR A 21 1.07 -13.62 1.01
N GLY A 22 -0.11 -13.06 0.81
CA GLY A 22 -1.35 -13.81 0.60
C GLY A 22 -1.64 -14.16 -0.86
N ASP A 23 -2.91 -14.18 -1.20
CA ASP A 23 -3.38 -14.36 -2.57
C ASP A 23 -3.59 -12.99 -3.22
N PHE A 24 -3.26 -12.89 -4.50
CA PHE A 24 -3.54 -11.74 -5.33
C PHE A 24 -4.31 -12.18 -6.58
N MET A 25 -5.55 -11.71 -6.74
CA MET A 25 -6.40 -12.01 -7.89
C MET A 25 -6.45 -13.52 -8.24
N GLY A 26 -6.59 -14.37 -7.21
CA GLY A 26 -6.61 -15.83 -7.36
C GLY A 26 -5.23 -16.48 -7.56
N THR A 27 -4.16 -15.71 -7.59
CA THR A 27 -2.78 -16.21 -7.67
C THR A 27 -2.15 -16.19 -6.28
N LYS A 28 -1.76 -17.36 -5.79
CA LYS A 28 -1.12 -17.49 -4.49
C LYS A 28 0.34 -17.06 -4.54
N CYS A 29 0.70 -16.15 -3.65
CA CYS A 29 2.09 -15.78 -3.42
C CYS A 29 2.82 -16.95 -2.71
N LYS A 30 3.85 -17.48 -3.35
CA LYS A 30 4.66 -18.57 -2.79
C LYS A 30 5.78 -18.01 -1.90
N PRO A 31 6.28 -18.77 -0.92
CA PRO A 31 7.41 -18.33 -0.11
C PRO A 31 8.62 -17.87 -0.93
N ALA A 32 8.88 -18.51 -2.07
CA ALA A 32 9.96 -18.13 -2.97
C ALA A 32 9.76 -16.72 -3.58
N ASP A 33 8.51 -16.31 -3.84
CA ASP A 33 8.20 -14.97 -4.36
C ASP A 33 8.51 -13.91 -3.28
N THR A 34 8.06 -14.15 -2.05
CA THR A 34 8.32 -13.26 -0.91
C THR A 34 9.82 -13.13 -0.62
N LEU A 35 10.54 -14.25 -0.58
CA LEU A 35 11.98 -14.23 -0.35
C LEU A 35 12.72 -13.52 -1.48
N GLY A 36 12.32 -13.75 -2.74
CA GLY A 36 12.89 -13.07 -3.89
C GLY A 36 12.68 -11.55 -3.86
N ILE A 37 11.52 -11.08 -3.41
CA ILE A 37 11.24 -9.65 -3.20
C ILE A 37 12.19 -9.07 -2.15
N LEU A 38 12.29 -9.71 -0.98
CA LEU A 38 13.15 -9.23 0.11
C LEU A 38 14.63 -9.22 -0.29
N GLU A 39 15.11 -10.26 -0.96
CA GLU A 39 16.47 -10.35 -1.48
C GLU A 39 16.76 -9.22 -2.46
N THR A 40 15.85 -8.99 -3.41
CA THR A 40 16.01 -7.93 -4.42
C THR A 40 16.07 -6.54 -3.80
N ILE A 41 15.25 -6.27 -2.75
CA ILE A 41 15.29 -5.01 -2.00
C ILE A 41 16.62 -4.85 -1.27
N VAL A 42 17.07 -5.87 -0.51
CA VAL A 42 18.31 -5.83 0.26
C VAL A 42 19.53 -5.67 -0.62
N GLU A 43 19.52 -6.27 -1.82
CA GLU A 43 20.59 -6.14 -2.80
C GLU A 43 20.57 -4.81 -3.56
N GLY A 44 19.59 -3.94 -3.33
CA GLY A 44 19.44 -2.65 -4.03
C GLY A 44 19.10 -2.80 -5.51
N LYS A 45 18.54 -3.92 -5.91
CA LYS A 45 18.13 -4.23 -7.30
C LYS A 45 16.64 -3.99 -7.57
N ALA A 46 15.87 -3.72 -6.54
CA ALA A 46 14.44 -3.47 -6.66
C ALA A 46 14.15 -2.25 -7.54
N LYS A 47 13.16 -2.39 -8.40
CA LYS A 47 12.70 -1.30 -9.27
C LYS A 47 11.25 -1.00 -8.94
N PHE A 48 10.96 0.28 -8.81
CA PHE A 48 9.65 0.79 -8.46
C PHE A 48 9.14 1.74 -9.54
N GLU A 49 7.85 1.80 -9.69
CA GLU A 49 7.17 2.77 -10.55
C GLU A 49 5.95 3.32 -9.83
N GLN A 50 5.56 4.55 -10.14
CA GLN A 50 4.35 5.14 -9.60
C GLN A 50 3.14 4.25 -9.95
N TRP A 51 2.27 4.02 -8.97
CA TRP A 51 1.11 3.18 -9.18
C TRP A 51 -0.08 3.98 -9.70
N GLY A 52 -0.22 4.04 -11.02
CA GLY A 52 -1.34 4.74 -11.67
C GLY A 52 -1.44 6.20 -11.24
N PRO A 53 -2.63 6.66 -10.75
CA PRO A 53 -2.82 8.04 -10.35
C PRO A 53 -2.26 8.39 -8.96
N PHE A 54 -1.77 7.40 -8.19
CA PHE A 54 -1.34 7.61 -6.81
C PHE A 54 0.07 8.22 -6.76
N GLU A 55 0.15 9.50 -6.41
CA GLU A 55 1.43 10.24 -6.42
C GLU A 55 2.44 9.73 -5.39
N ASP A 56 1.95 9.29 -4.23
CA ASP A 56 2.77 8.90 -3.09
C ASP A 56 2.90 7.37 -2.94
N ILE A 57 2.41 6.59 -3.92
CA ILE A 57 2.47 5.13 -3.88
C ILE A 57 3.21 4.62 -5.12
N GLU A 58 4.26 3.86 -4.85
CA GLU A 58 4.99 3.12 -5.87
C GLU A 58 4.75 1.62 -5.72
N ILE A 59 4.76 0.90 -6.83
CA ILE A 59 4.75 -0.56 -6.84
C ILE A 59 6.08 -1.09 -7.37
N MET A 60 6.53 -2.18 -6.78
CA MET A 60 7.66 -2.93 -7.29
C MET A 60 7.20 -3.77 -8.49
N TYR A 61 7.85 -3.58 -9.64
CA TYR A 61 7.47 -4.25 -10.88
C TYR A 61 8.45 -5.32 -11.36
N ASP A 62 9.62 -5.40 -10.74
CA ASP A 62 10.62 -6.41 -11.08
C ASP A 62 11.34 -6.90 -9.82
N TRP A 63 11.45 -8.22 -9.66
CA TRP A 63 12.25 -8.85 -8.62
C TRP A 63 12.85 -10.17 -9.10
N SER A 64 14.04 -10.47 -8.64
CA SER A 64 14.75 -11.73 -8.96
C SER A 64 14.85 -12.05 -10.45
N GLY A 65 14.89 -11.03 -11.33
CA GLY A 65 14.93 -11.20 -12.77
C GLY A 65 13.68 -11.84 -13.38
N LYS A 66 12.58 -11.88 -12.62
CA LYS A 66 11.25 -12.34 -13.09
C LYS A 66 10.32 -11.15 -13.16
N THR A 67 9.54 -11.08 -14.20
CA THR A 67 8.45 -10.12 -14.27
C THR A 67 7.37 -10.48 -13.27
N SER A 68 6.89 -9.50 -12.56
CA SER A 68 5.82 -9.63 -11.57
C SER A 68 4.41 -9.62 -12.19
N GLU A 69 4.28 -9.94 -13.46
CA GLU A 69 3.00 -9.83 -14.18
C GLU A 69 1.84 -10.53 -13.47
N ALA A 70 2.09 -11.69 -12.84
CA ALA A 70 1.07 -12.42 -12.10
C ALA A 70 0.57 -11.70 -10.84
N PHE A 71 1.32 -10.70 -10.35
CA PHE A 71 1.03 -9.93 -9.14
C PHE A 71 0.90 -8.43 -9.40
N LYS A 72 0.94 -8.02 -10.67
CA LYS A 72 0.76 -6.63 -11.05
C LYS A 72 -0.72 -6.26 -11.07
N PRO A 73 -1.14 -5.21 -10.33
CA PRO A 73 -2.51 -4.73 -10.40
C PRO A 73 -2.84 -4.21 -11.79
N ASP A 74 -3.91 -4.71 -12.39
CA ASP A 74 -4.41 -4.18 -13.66
C ASP A 74 -5.44 -3.07 -13.40
N LEU A 75 -5.00 -1.82 -13.52
CA LEU A 75 -5.87 -0.65 -13.35
C LEU A 75 -6.81 -0.42 -14.53
N SER A 76 -6.75 -1.20 -15.61
CA SER A 76 -7.73 -1.19 -16.69
C SER A 76 -8.92 -2.13 -16.42
N ASP A 77 -8.79 -3.06 -15.48
CA ASP A 77 -9.87 -3.93 -15.03
C ASP A 77 -10.86 -3.15 -14.16
N LYS A 78 -12.06 -2.93 -14.70
CA LYS A 78 -13.12 -2.17 -14.00
C LYS A 78 -13.58 -2.84 -12.71
N ALA A 79 -13.63 -4.17 -12.65
CA ALA A 79 -14.05 -4.87 -11.44
C ALA A 79 -13.00 -4.69 -10.34
N TYR A 80 -11.72 -4.74 -10.70
CA TYR A 80 -10.62 -4.48 -9.79
C TYR A 80 -10.62 -3.02 -9.28
N THR A 81 -10.74 -2.04 -10.18
CA THR A 81 -10.71 -0.62 -9.80
C THR A 81 -11.90 -0.23 -8.93
N GLU A 82 -13.10 -0.75 -9.19
CA GLU A 82 -14.26 -0.52 -8.31
C GLU A 82 -14.06 -1.15 -6.92
N ALA A 83 -13.53 -2.37 -6.85
CA ALA A 83 -13.21 -3.00 -5.57
C ALA A 83 -12.15 -2.21 -4.80
N LEU A 84 -11.14 -1.68 -5.50
CA LEU A 84 -10.09 -0.85 -4.93
C LEU A 84 -10.64 0.45 -4.35
N LYS A 85 -11.46 1.19 -5.11
CA LYS A 85 -12.14 2.42 -4.65
C LYS A 85 -12.95 2.16 -3.38
N ASN A 86 -13.76 1.11 -3.39
CA ASN A 86 -14.57 0.74 -2.22
C ASN A 86 -13.71 0.40 -1.01
N ALA A 87 -12.61 -0.34 -1.21
CA ALA A 87 -11.70 -0.69 -0.13
C ALA A 87 -11.00 0.55 0.47
N MET A 88 -10.62 1.51 -0.36
CA MET A 88 -10.00 2.76 0.07
C MET A 88 -11.00 3.64 0.84
N GLN A 89 -12.23 3.78 0.36
CA GLN A 89 -13.29 4.50 1.06
C GLN A 89 -13.60 3.87 2.41
N ASN A 90 -13.74 2.55 2.47
CA ASN A 90 -13.98 1.83 3.72
C ASN A 90 -12.88 2.06 4.76
N ARG A 91 -11.63 2.26 4.34
CA ARG A 91 -10.52 2.60 5.25
C ARG A 91 -10.66 4.00 5.82
N VAL A 92 -11.06 4.98 5.00
CA VAL A 92 -11.34 6.34 5.46
C VAL A 92 -12.47 6.31 6.50
N ASP A 93 -13.58 5.64 6.19
CA ASP A 93 -14.74 5.54 7.08
C ASP A 93 -14.38 4.86 8.41
N ALA A 94 -13.56 3.81 8.36
CA ALA A 94 -13.09 3.12 9.55
C ALA A 94 -12.21 4.03 10.43
N VAL A 95 -11.29 4.79 9.83
CA VAL A 95 -10.39 5.68 10.56
C VAL A 95 -11.14 6.88 11.14
N GLU A 96 -12.10 7.45 10.41
CA GLU A 96 -13.01 8.47 10.95
C GLU A 96 -13.83 7.93 12.13
N GLY A 97 -14.28 6.68 12.03
CA GLY A 97 -15.00 5.99 13.11
C GLY A 97 -14.20 5.84 14.39
N PHE A 98 -12.86 5.79 14.34
CA PHE A 98 -12.01 5.69 15.54
C PHE A 98 -12.19 6.89 16.48
N ALA A 99 -12.44 8.08 15.94
CA ALA A 99 -12.65 9.28 16.74
C ALA A 99 -13.92 9.22 17.60
N THR A 100 -14.88 8.36 17.24
CA THR A 100 -16.19 8.23 17.91
C THR A 100 -16.31 6.97 18.77
N LYS A 101 -15.37 6.03 18.67
CA LYS A 101 -15.35 4.80 19.47
C LYS A 101 -14.90 5.12 20.89
N LYS A 102 -15.62 4.60 21.90
CA LYS A 102 -15.41 4.93 23.30
C LYS A 102 -14.30 4.16 23.99
N GLU A 103 -13.87 3.03 23.45
CA GLU A 103 -12.88 2.16 24.09
C GLU A 103 -11.92 1.55 23.08
N GLY A 104 -10.64 1.53 23.42
CA GLY A 104 -9.59 0.75 22.75
C GLY A 104 -9.07 1.30 21.43
N TYR A 105 -9.55 2.47 20.98
CA TYR A 105 -9.08 3.09 19.75
C TYR A 105 -8.75 4.57 19.99
N ASP A 106 -7.51 4.92 19.68
CA ASP A 106 -7.10 6.31 19.67
C ASP A 106 -7.41 6.93 18.29
N LYS A 107 -7.85 8.19 18.32
CA LYS A 107 -7.97 8.98 17.10
C LYS A 107 -6.60 9.09 16.43
N LEU A 108 -6.52 8.77 15.12
CA LEU A 108 -5.32 9.06 14.34
C LEU A 108 -5.18 10.56 14.11
N PRO A 109 -3.94 11.08 13.95
CA PRO A 109 -3.70 12.47 13.59
C PRO A 109 -4.42 12.86 12.30
N ASP A 110 -4.84 14.13 12.21
CA ASP A 110 -5.59 14.63 11.07
C ASP A 110 -4.80 14.50 9.75
N GLU A 111 -3.48 14.57 9.80
CA GLU A 111 -2.60 14.33 8.64
C GLU A 111 -2.68 12.91 8.08
N ALA A 112 -2.84 11.89 8.95
CA ALA A 112 -2.99 10.51 8.51
C ALA A 112 -4.34 10.31 7.79
N LEU A 113 -5.41 10.92 8.31
CA LEU A 113 -6.71 10.89 7.66
C LEU A 113 -6.69 11.67 6.34
N ALA A 114 -6.00 12.81 6.29
CA ALA A 114 -5.85 13.61 5.05
C ALA A 114 -5.11 12.81 3.97
N ALA A 115 -4.06 12.07 4.32
CA ALA A 115 -3.34 11.20 3.39
C ALA A 115 -4.23 10.08 2.83
N LEU A 116 -5.07 9.46 3.68
CA LEU A 116 -6.03 8.44 3.22
C LEU A 116 -7.09 9.04 2.28
N LYS A 117 -7.60 10.24 2.57
CA LYS A 117 -8.55 10.95 1.70
C LYS A 117 -7.93 11.32 0.35
N LYS A 118 -6.68 11.77 0.34
CA LYS A 118 -5.93 12.02 -0.91
C LYS A 118 -5.93 10.78 -1.81
N ILE A 119 -5.66 9.59 -1.25
CA ILE A 119 -5.68 8.34 -2.00
C ILE A 119 -7.07 8.05 -2.59
N VAL A 120 -8.15 8.32 -1.85
CA VAL A 120 -9.53 8.16 -2.36
C VAL A 120 -9.79 9.12 -3.51
N ASP A 121 -9.37 10.38 -3.40
CA ASP A 121 -9.53 11.39 -4.45
C ASP A 121 -8.75 11.02 -5.71
N GLU A 122 -7.51 10.55 -5.57
CA GLU A 122 -6.69 10.06 -6.69
C GLU A 122 -7.32 8.84 -7.37
N ALA A 123 -7.88 7.90 -6.58
CA ALA A 123 -8.57 6.73 -7.11
C ALA A 123 -9.82 7.07 -7.92
N ALA A 124 -10.44 8.23 -7.71
CA ALA A 124 -11.62 8.64 -8.47
C ALA A 124 -11.36 8.77 -9.98
N SER A 125 -10.11 8.93 -10.39
CA SER A 125 -9.69 9.01 -11.79
C SER A 125 -9.54 7.66 -12.51
N LEU A 126 -9.62 6.54 -11.78
CA LEU A 126 -9.51 5.17 -12.30
C LEU A 126 -10.73 4.69 -13.09
#